data_8ce93c1865ad7139072816f03d54b997
#
_entry.id   8ce93c1865ad7139072816f03d54b997
#
_cell.length_a   1.000
_cell.length_b   1.000
_cell.length_c   1.000
_cell.angle_alpha   90.00
_cell.angle_beta   90.00
_cell.angle_gamma   90.00
#
_symmetry.space_group_name_H-M   'P 1'
#
loop_
_entity.id
_entity.type
_entity.pdbx_description
1 polymer ?
#
loop_
_entity_poly.entity_id
_entity_poly.type
_entity_poly.pdbx_seq_one_letter_code
_entity_poly.pdbx_strand_id
1 'polypeptide(L)'
;MVEDKINYRSTGPKALLTHQPTQGRSNDGGMRIGEMERDSIIAHGMSKFLTESLMERSDKTEFQFDRSTGHLDTSKDMITIPYSMGLFARELESLHIEMKINTE
;
A
#
# COMPACT_ATOMS: atom_id res chain seq x y z
N MET A 1 -15.46 -3.93 28.41
CA MET A 1 -14.30 -3.51 29.21
C MET A 1 -13.17 -3.10 28.28
N VAL A 2 -12.25 -2.28 28.77
CA VAL A 2 -11.11 -1.80 27.95
C VAL A 2 -10.24 -2.96 27.48
N GLU A 3 -10.06 -3.97 28.29
CA GLU A 3 -9.23 -5.14 27.92
C GLU A 3 -9.72 -5.84 26.67
N ASP A 4 -11.01 -5.89 26.46
CA ASP A 4 -11.60 -6.52 25.26
C ASP A 4 -11.37 -5.70 23.99
N LYS A 5 -10.94 -4.43 24.14
CA LYS A 5 -10.72 -3.51 23.03
C LYS A 5 -9.24 -3.27 22.72
N ILE A 6 -8.35 -3.87 23.51
CA ILE A 6 -6.90 -3.75 23.28
C ILE A 6 -6.55 -4.56 22.05
N ASN A 7 -5.88 -3.92 21.09
CA ASN A 7 -5.43 -4.55 19.86
C ASN A 7 -3.97 -4.19 19.59
N TYR A 8 -3.18 -5.19 19.26
CA TYR A 8 -1.79 -5.00 18.86
C TYR A 8 -1.40 -6.04 17.83
N ARG A 9 -0.42 -5.66 16.99
CA ARG A 9 0.05 -6.54 15.93
C ARG A 9 1.44 -6.10 15.47
N SER A 10 2.33 -7.07 15.20
CA SER A 10 3.57 -6.79 14.45
C SER A 10 3.52 -7.43 13.08
N THR A 11 3.38 -8.75 13.02
CA THR A 11 3.16 -9.47 11.77
C THR A 11 1.96 -10.38 11.93
N GLY A 12 1.24 -10.66 10.84
CA GLY A 12 0.07 -11.51 10.91
C GLY A 12 -0.64 -11.65 9.57
N PRO A 13 -1.90 -12.13 9.59
CA PRO A 13 -2.64 -12.39 8.36
C PRO A 13 -2.89 -11.13 7.54
N LYS A 14 -2.94 -11.30 6.21
CA LYS A 14 -3.24 -10.22 5.26
C LYS A 14 -4.42 -10.61 4.40
N ALA A 15 -5.16 -9.61 3.94
CA ALA A 15 -6.28 -9.85 3.04
C ALA A 15 -5.78 -10.37 1.69
N LEU A 16 -6.54 -11.29 1.09
CA LEU A 16 -6.15 -11.94 -0.15
C LEU A 16 -6.07 -10.98 -1.33
N LEU A 17 -7.04 -10.09 -1.45
CA LEU A 17 -7.12 -9.19 -2.60
C LEU A 17 -6.17 -8.01 -2.48
N THR A 18 -6.12 -7.36 -1.34
CA THR A 18 -5.37 -6.11 -1.18
C THR A 18 -3.97 -6.30 -0.62
N HIS A 19 -3.66 -7.47 -0.07
CA HIS A 19 -2.38 -7.77 0.59
C HIS A 19 -2.09 -6.82 1.75
N GLN A 20 -3.13 -6.23 2.32
CA GLN A 20 -3.04 -5.38 3.50
C GLN A 20 -3.38 -6.18 4.75
N PRO A 21 -2.96 -5.73 5.94
CA PRO A 21 -3.37 -6.40 7.18
C PRO A 21 -4.88 -6.52 7.28
N THR A 22 -5.35 -7.64 7.83
CA THR A 22 -6.79 -7.84 8.03
C THR A 22 -7.33 -6.86 9.05
N GLN A 23 -8.64 -6.65 9.03
CA GLN A 23 -9.30 -5.76 9.98
C GLN A 23 -9.78 -6.52 11.20
N GLY A 24 -9.77 -5.84 12.34
CA GLY A 24 -10.38 -6.33 13.54
C GLY A 24 -9.44 -7.08 14.46
N ARG A 25 -9.68 -6.93 15.75
CA ARG A 25 -8.90 -7.57 16.81
C ARG A 25 -8.99 -9.10 16.75
N SER A 26 -10.18 -9.62 16.47
CA SER A 26 -10.42 -11.06 16.43
C SER A 26 -9.69 -11.74 15.27
N ASN A 27 -9.35 -10.98 14.21
CA ASN A 27 -8.63 -11.50 13.05
C ASN A 27 -7.13 -11.21 13.12
N ASP A 28 -6.63 -10.85 14.30
CA ASP A 28 -5.24 -10.43 14.47
C ASP A 28 -4.84 -9.36 13.47
N GLY A 29 -5.73 -8.41 13.27
CA GLY A 29 -5.59 -7.39 12.24
C GLY A 29 -4.93 -6.12 12.73
N GLY A 30 -4.71 -5.21 11.78
CA GLY A 30 -4.19 -3.89 12.05
C GLY A 30 -5.28 -2.83 12.14
N MET A 31 -4.86 -1.60 12.24
CA MET A 31 -5.75 -0.44 12.28
C MET A 31 -5.67 0.33 10.98
N ARG A 32 -6.75 1.02 10.65
CA ARG A 32 -6.82 1.82 9.43
C ARG A 32 -6.29 3.23 9.66
N ILE A 33 -5.48 3.70 8.72
CA ILE A 33 -5.13 5.11 8.60
C ILE A 33 -5.93 5.65 7.40
N GLY A 34 -6.93 6.49 7.69
CA GLY A 34 -7.76 7.07 6.65
C GLY A 34 -7.15 8.33 6.05
N GLU A 35 -7.90 8.96 5.16
CA GLU A 35 -7.43 10.19 4.49
C GLU A 35 -7.19 11.32 5.47
N MET A 36 -8.01 11.44 6.50
CA MET A 36 -7.88 12.51 7.49
C MET A 36 -6.61 12.34 8.32
N GLU A 37 -6.30 11.12 8.71
CA GLU A 37 -5.07 10.81 9.44
C GLU A 37 -3.85 11.04 8.55
N ARG A 38 -3.94 10.69 7.26
CA ARG A 38 -2.88 10.96 6.28
C ARG A 38 -2.62 12.47 6.18
N ASP A 39 -3.68 13.25 6.11
CA ASP A 39 -3.56 14.71 6.01
C ASP A 39 -2.85 15.30 7.23
N SER A 40 -3.14 14.77 8.42
CA SER A 40 -2.47 15.20 9.65
C SER A 40 -0.98 14.87 9.62
N ILE A 41 -0.61 13.69 9.14
CA ILE A 41 0.79 13.27 9.02
C ILE A 41 1.55 14.16 8.04
N ILE A 42 0.94 14.49 6.92
CA ILE A 42 1.53 15.38 5.91
C ILE A 42 1.73 16.78 6.50
N ALA A 43 0.75 17.28 7.24
CA ALA A 43 0.82 18.61 7.86
C ALA A 43 1.98 18.73 8.86
N HIS A 44 2.33 17.63 9.53
CA HIS A 44 3.48 17.59 10.45
C HIS A 44 4.82 17.41 9.75
N GLY A 45 4.82 17.17 8.44
CA GLY A 45 6.04 16.96 7.68
C GLY A 45 6.72 15.63 7.95
N MET A 46 5.98 14.63 8.39
CA MET A 46 6.51 13.31 8.73
C MET A 46 6.57 12.38 7.51
N SER A 47 7.36 12.77 6.50
CA SER A 47 7.40 12.04 5.23
C SER A 47 7.96 10.62 5.35
N LYS A 48 8.96 10.41 6.21
CA LYS A 48 9.53 9.08 6.42
C LYS A 48 8.53 8.15 7.11
N PHE A 49 7.78 8.65 8.08
CA PHE A 49 6.74 7.87 8.74
C PHE A 49 5.63 7.50 7.76
N LEU A 50 5.24 8.44 6.90
CA LEU A 50 4.23 8.19 5.89
C LEU A 50 4.68 7.10 4.91
N THR A 51 5.94 7.15 4.46
CA THR A 51 6.51 6.13 3.59
C THR A 51 6.51 4.76 4.26
N GLU A 52 6.93 4.70 5.52
CA GLU A 52 6.90 3.45 6.29
C GLU A 52 5.47 2.91 6.40
N SER A 53 4.50 3.77 6.68
CA SER A 53 3.10 3.36 6.84
C SER A 53 2.52 2.82 5.54
N LEU A 54 2.87 3.41 4.40
CA LEU A 54 2.36 2.97 3.10
C LEU A 54 3.05 1.70 2.59
N MET A 55 4.30 1.46 3.00
CA MET A 55 5.10 0.34 2.51
C MET A 55 5.23 -0.78 3.54
N GLU A 56 6.05 -0.57 4.56
CA GLU A 56 6.41 -1.63 5.52
C GLU A 56 5.22 -2.11 6.35
N ARG A 57 4.33 -1.21 6.72
CA ARG A 57 3.16 -1.53 7.56
C ARG A 57 1.95 -1.94 6.76
N SER A 58 2.01 -1.87 5.44
CA SER A 58 0.88 -2.16 4.59
C SER A 58 1.22 -3.21 3.55
N ASP A 59 1.32 -2.82 2.29
CA ASP A 59 1.33 -3.76 1.17
C ASP A 59 2.50 -3.57 0.21
N LYS A 60 3.69 -3.35 0.76
CA LYS A 60 4.91 -3.23 -0.03
C LYS A 60 5.12 -4.46 -0.93
N THR A 61 5.33 -4.22 -2.21
CA THR A 61 5.53 -5.27 -3.21
C THR A 61 6.48 -4.78 -4.29
N GLU A 62 7.25 -5.69 -4.88
CA GLU A 62 8.13 -5.37 -5.99
C GLU A 62 7.44 -5.71 -7.32
N PHE A 63 7.50 -4.79 -8.25
CA PHE A 63 6.97 -4.97 -9.60
C PHE A 63 8.06 -4.72 -10.63
N GLN A 64 7.95 -5.42 -11.76
CA GLN A 64 8.77 -5.09 -12.93
C GLN A 64 8.27 -3.79 -13.54
N PHE A 65 9.21 -2.97 -13.99
CA PHE A 65 8.88 -1.61 -14.44
C PHE A 65 9.80 -1.21 -15.59
N ASP A 66 9.20 -0.66 -16.63
CA ASP A 66 9.94 -0.14 -17.79
C ASP A 66 10.01 1.39 -17.69
N ARG A 67 11.20 1.92 -17.44
CA ARG A 67 11.40 3.36 -17.28
C ARG A 67 11.18 4.15 -18.55
N SER A 68 11.42 3.55 -19.71
CA SER A 68 11.27 4.25 -20.97
C SER A 68 9.80 4.49 -21.33
N THR A 69 8.92 3.52 -21.03
CA THR A 69 7.49 3.63 -21.33
C THR A 69 6.65 4.00 -20.13
N GLY A 70 7.15 3.78 -18.92
CA GLY A 70 6.40 4.01 -17.67
C GLY A 70 5.40 2.93 -17.35
N HIS A 71 5.45 1.79 -18.02
CA HIS A 71 4.51 0.68 -17.80
C HIS A 71 5.05 -0.33 -16.78
N LEU A 72 4.15 -0.97 -16.04
CA LEU A 72 4.47 -2.09 -15.17
C LEU A 72 4.55 -3.39 -15.98
N ASP A 73 5.26 -4.37 -15.44
CA ASP A 73 5.34 -5.75 -15.95
C ASP A 73 6.00 -5.91 -17.31
N THR A 74 6.83 -4.96 -17.75
CA THR A 74 7.43 -5.02 -19.09
C THR A 74 8.93 -4.95 -19.15
N SER A 75 9.64 -4.85 -18.01
CA SER A 75 11.06 -4.52 -18.05
C SER A 75 11.89 -5.36 -17.08
N LYS A 76 13.21 -5.18 -17.21
CA LYS A 76 14.23 -5.77 -16.35
C LYS A 76 14.39 -5.03 -15.03
N ASP A 77 13.93 -3.78 -14.97
CA ASP A 77 14.02 -2.98 -13.75
C ASP A 77 12.93 -3.37 -12.76
N MET A 78 13.24 -3.21 -11.47
CA MET A 78 12.28 -3.49 -10.40
C MET A 78 11.95 -2.20 -9.66
N ILE A 79 10.69 -2.06 -9.28
CA ILE A 79 10.23 -0.92 -8.49
C ILE A 79 9.45 -1.44 -7.28
N THR A 80 9.66 -0.82 -6.13
CA THR A 80 8.94 -1.16 -4.91
C THR A 80 7.82 -0.16 -4.68
N ILE A 81 6.59 -0.63 -4.73
CA ILE A 81 5.40 0.19 -4.52
C ILE A 81 4.37 -0.59 -3.69
N PRO A 82 3.37 0.10 -3.10
CA PRO A 82 2.27 -0.62 -2.46
C PRO A 82 1.53 -1.52 -3.45
N TYR A 83 1.12 -2.69 -3.01
CA TYR A 83 0.40 -3.63 -3.88
C TYR A 83 -0.90 -3.03 -4.42
N SER A 84 -1.59 -2.23 -3.61
CA SER A 84 -2.83 -1.57 -4.03
C SER A 84 -2.62 -0.64 -5.21
N MET A 85 -1.45 0.00 -5.33
CA MET A 85 -1.13 0.83 -6.49
C MET A 85 -1.01 0.00 -7.76
N GLY A 86 -0.35 -1.16 -7.69
CA GLY A 86 -0.27 -2.09 -8.81
C GLY A 86 -1.64 -2.63 -9.20
N LEU A 87 -2.46 -2.95 -8.20
CA LEU A 87 -3.83 -3.40 -8.44
C LEU A 87 -4.66 -2.31 -9.12
N PHE A 88 -4.52 -1.06 -8.68
CA PHE A 88 -5.21 0.07 -9.28
C PHE A 88 -4.82 0.26 -10.75
N ALA A 89 -3.52 0.15 -11.06
CA ALA A 89 -3.04 0.25 -12.43
C ALA A 89 -3.68 -0.83 -13.33
N ARG A 90 -3.76 -2.05 -12.83
CA ARG A 90 -4.37 -3.15 -13.57
C ARG A 90 -5.88 -2.98 -13.74
N GLU A 91 -6.55 -2.44 -12.73
CA GLU A 91 -7.98 -2.13 -12.84
C GLU A 91 -8.24 -1.06 -13.88
N LEU A 92 -7.37 -0.05 -13.99
CA LEU A 92 -7.47 0.96 -15.02
C LEU A 92 -7.27 0.37 -16.41
N GLU A 93 -6.34 -0.56 -16.57
CA GLU A 93 -6.13 -1.25 -17.83
C GLU A 93 -7.36 -2.02 -18.26
N SER A 94 -8.10 -2.63 -17.34
CA SER A 94 -9.32 -3.34 -17.65
C SER A 94 -10.43 -2.42 -18.17
N LEU A 95 -10.35 -1.12 -17.86
CA LEU A 95 -11.26 -0.09 -18.38
C LEU A 95 -10.71 0.61 -19.62
N HIS A 96 -9.65 0.06 -20.22
CA HIS A 96 -8.96 0.64 -21.38
C HIS A 96 -8.31 1.98 -21.08
N ILE A 97 -7.90 2.19 -19.81
CA ILE A 97 -7.17 3.39 -19.37
C ILE A 97 -5.74 2.98 -19.07
N GLU A 98 -4.79 3.65 -19.66
CA GLU A 98 -3.38 3.38 -19.46
C GLU A 98 -2.81 4.28 -18.37
N MET A 99 -2.06 3.68 -17.42
CA MET A 99 -1.36 4.43 -16.39
C MET A 99 0.14 4.34 -16.65
N LYS A 100 0.80 5.49 -16.72
CA LYS A 100 2.25 5.58 -16.89
C LYS A 100 2.88 6.21 -15.66
N ILE A 101 3.98 5.62 -15.21
CA ILE A 101 4.77 6.15 -14.10
C ILE A 101 6.01 6.80 -14.69
N ASN A 102 6.16 8.11 -14.54
CA ASN A 102 7.32 8.84 -15.02
C ASN A 102 8.37 8.93 -13.92
N THR A 103 9.58 8.54 -14.24
CA THR A 103 10.73 8.65 -13.34
C THR A 103 11.80 9.50 -14.01
N GLU A 104 12.48 10.30 -13.21
CA GLU A 104 13.63 11.11 -13.70
C GLU A 104 14.95 10.53 -13.27
#